data_ac3c1bb4e487ad14c85e8c3b8b6a8701
#
_entry.id   ac3c1bb4e487ad14c85e8c3b8b6a8701
#
_cell.length_a   1.000
_cell.length_b   1.000
_cell.length_c   1.000
_cell.angle_alpha   90.00
_cell.angle_beta   90.00
_cell.angle_gamma   90.00
#
_symmetry.space_group_name_H-M   'P 1'
#
loop_
_entity.id
_entity.type
_entity.pdbx_description
1 polymer ?
#
loop_
_entity_poly.entity_id
_entity_poly.type
_entity_poly.pdbx_seq_one_letter_code
_entity_poly.pdbx_strand_id
1 'polypeptide(L)'
;GRSKELINVGGEKVLPSEVESVLFQVPNLVDCIVYGEKNFITGMIVVAKVLFKEPLKPSEAKKQIVQFCNGKLDRYKIPAKVILMTESEYSERFKKKRL
;
A
#
# COMPACT_ATOMS: atom_id res chain seq x y z
N GLY A 1 -8.16 -11.59 -6.97
CA GLY A 1 -8.74 -11.36 -6.21
C GLY A 1 -8.76 -10.73 -4.85
N ARG A 2 -7.69 -10.86 -4.13
CA ARG A 2 -7.65 -10.27 -2.78
C ARG A 2 -7.79 -8.77 -2.82
N SER A 3 -7.24 -8.15 -3.83
CA SER A 3 -7.24 -6.71 -3.92
C SER A 3 -8.62 -6.13 -4.16
N LYS A 4 -9.62 -6.96 -4.38
CA LYS A 4 -10.96 -6.48 -4.61
C LYS A 4 -11.72 -6.19 -3.34
N GLU A 5 -11.21 -6.65 -2.22
CA GLU A 5 -11.87 -6.40 -0.94
C GLU A 5 -11.78 -4.94 -0.57
N LEU A 6 -12.94 -4.34 -0.32
CA LEU A 6 -12.98 -2.94 0.09
C LEU A 6 -12.42 -2.78 1.49
N ILE A 7 -11.73 -1.67 1.70
CA ILE A 7 -11.22 -1.32 3.02
C ILE A 7 -12.15 -0.26 3.60
N ASN A 8 -12.73 -0.54 4.76
CA ASN A 8 -13.68 0.36 5.40
C ASN A 8 -12.98 1.19 6.46
N VAL A 9 -12.67 2.45 6.13
CA VAL A 9 -11.94 3.34 7.02
C VAL A 9 -12.92 4.37 7.58
N GLY A 10 -13.35 4.16 8.82
CA GLY A 10 -14.25 5.09 9.47
C GLY A 10 -15.52 5.34 8.71
N GLY A 11 -16.06 4.30 8.07
CA GLY A 11 -17.28 4.41 7.29
C GLY A 11 -17.06 4.72 5.82
N GLU A 12 -15.83 5.09 5.44
CA GLU A 12 -15.50 5.37 4.05
C GLU A 12 -14.94 4.14 3.39
N LYS A 13 -15.30 3.91 2.15
CA LYS A 13 -14.84 2.73 1.42
C LYS A 13 -13.68 3.04 0.53
N VAL A 14 -12.63 2.22 0.61
CA VAL A 14 -11.42 2.42 -0.15
C VAL A 14 -11.14 1.18 -0.99
N LEU A 15 -10.93 1.37 -2.29
CA LEU A 15 -10.54 0.29 -3.18
C LEU A 15 -9.03 0.15 -3.18
N PRO A 16 -8.51 -1.03 -2.81
CA PRO A 16 -7.05 -1.21 -2.84
C PRO A 16 -6.42 -0.90 -4.19
N SER A 17 -7.10 -1.26 -5.28
CA SER A 17 -6.54 -1.03 -6.61
C SER A 17 -6.39 0.45 -6.93
N GLU A 18 -7.29 1.27 -6.43
CA GLU A 18 -7.19 2.72 -6.63
C GLU A 18 -5.94 3.26 -5.96
N VAL A 19 -5.67 2.82 -4.75
CA VAL A 19 -4.49 3.26 -4.02
C VAL A 19 -3.24 2.73 -4.69
N GLU A 20 -3.25 1.46 -5.10
CA GLU A 20 -2.10 0.87 -5.78
C GLU A 20 -1.75 1.61 -7.06
N SER A 21 -2.76 2.03 -7.82
CA SER A 21 -2.52 2.79 -9.03
C SER A 21 -1.70 4.04 -8.80
N VAL A 22 -2.02 4.74 -7.72
CA VAL A 22 -1.27 5.94 -7.37
C VAL A 22 0.13 5.58 -6.88
N LEU A 23 0.23 4.53 -6.06
CA LEU A 23 1.53 4.15 -5.51
C LEU A 23 2.51 3.71 -6.59
N PHE A 24 2.02 3.09 -7.66
CA PHE A 24 2.91 2.68 -8.74
C PHE A 24 3.55 3.85 -9.46
N GLN A 25 3.06 5.06 -9.24
CA GLN A 25 3.68 6.25 -9.81
C GLN A 25 4.79 6.81 -8.92
N VAL A 26 4.96 6.28 -7.72
CA VAL A 26 6.01 6.73 -6.82
C VAL A 26 7.37 6.37 -7.42
N PRO A 27 8.32 7.33 -7.49
CA PRO A 27 9.64 7.04 -8.07
C PRO A 27 10.34 5.91 -7.32
N ASN A 28 10.97 5.03 -8.08
CA ASN A 28 11.77 3.92 -7.55
C ASN A 28 10.97 2.81 -6.89
N LEU A 29 9.65 2.86 -6.97
CA LEU A 29 8.83 1.78 -6.45
C LEU A 29 8.83 0.64 -7.45
N VAL A 30 9.12 -0.56 -6.96
CA VAL A 30 9.13 -1.78 -7.78
C VAL A 30 7.79 -2.49 -7.72
N ASP A 31 7.23 -2.58 -6.53
CA ASP A 31 5.97 -3.31 -6.35
C ASP A 31 5.26 -2.81 -5.11
N CYS A 32 3.95 -3.02 -5.07
CA CYS A 32 3.20 -2.70 -3.87
C CYS A 32 1.94 -3.56 -3.80
N ILE A 33 1.50 -3.79 -2.57
CA ILE A 33 0.22 -4.44 -2.28
C ILE A 33 -0.48 -3.57 -1.25
N VAL A 34 -1.76 -3.27 -1.50
CA VAL A 34 -2.56 -2.49 -0.57
C VAL A 34 -3.66 -3.37 -0.01
N TYR A 35 -3.84 -3.32 1.28
CA TYR A 35 -4.88 -4.11 1.93
C TYR A 35 -5.32 -3.41 3.23
N GLY A 36 -6.39 -3.94 3.83
CA GLY A 36 -6.91 -3.38 5.07
C GLY A 36 -6.46 -4.17 6.27
N GLU A 37 -6.24 -3.47 7.37
CA GLU A 37 -5.88 -4.08 8.64
C GLU A 37 -6.86 -3.58 9.70
N LYS A 38 -7.30 -4.45 10.58
CA LYS A 38 -8.25 -4.08 11.62
C LYS A 38 -7.67 -3.04 12.56
N ASN A 39 -8.53 -2.12 12.97
CA ASN A 39 -8.13 -1.04 13.86
C ASN A 39 -9.30 -0.70 14.77
N PHE A 40 -9.02 -0.49 16.05
CA PHE A 40 -10.07 -0.23 17.04
C PHE A 40 -10.84 1.04 16.75
N ILE A 41 -10.18 2.04 16.23
CA ILE A 41 -10.78 3.37 16.13
C ILE A 41 -11.59 3.53 14.87
N THR A 42 -11.02 3.12 13.74
CA THR A 42 -11.64 3.37 12.44
C THR A 42 -12.26 2.13 11.83
N GLY A 43 -12.16 0.98 12.49
CA GLY A 43 -12.60 -0.28 11.92
C GLY A 43 -11.49 -0.93 11.12
N MET A 44 -10.92 -0.20 10.16
CA MET A 44 -9.78 -0.67 9.39
C MET A 44 -8.90 0.51 9.03
N ILE A 45 -7.65 0.22 8.71
CA ILE A 45 -6.73 1.21 8.17
C ILE A 45 -6.15 0.68 6.87
N VAL A 46 -5.69 1.60 6.03
CA VAL A 46 -5.06 1.23 4.76
C VAL A 46 -3.60 0.91 5.03
N VAL A 47 -3.17 -0.26 4.61
CA VAL A 47 -1.78 -0.69 4.74
C VAL A 47 -1.20 -0.89 3.36
N ALA A 48 0.01 -0.40 3.15
CA ALA A 48 0.72 -0.61 1.90
C ALA A 48 2.01 -1.36 2.18
N LYS A 49 2.16 -2.51 1.55
CA LYS A 49 3.40 -3.26 1.59
C LYS A 49 4.13 -2.95 0.29
N VAL A 50 5.34 -2.42 0.37
CA VAL A 50 6.03 -1.85 -0.79
C VAL A 50 7.44 -2.38 -0.92
N LEU A 51 7.93 -2.36 -2.16
CA LEU A 51 9.31 -2.71 -2.45
C LEU A 51 9.90 -1.60 -3.31
N PHE A 52 11.01 -1.02 -2.86
CA PHE A 52 11.73 0.01 -3.60
C PHE A 52 13.00 -0.57 -4.21
N LYS A 53 13.48 0.07 -5.28
CA LYS A 53 14.72 -0.35 -5.93
C LYS A 53 15.89 -0.30 -4.98
N GLU A 54 15.92 0.72 -4.14
CA GLU A 54 17.00 0.91 -3.19
C GLU A 54 16.50 0.74 -1.77
N PRO A 55 17.34 0.24 -0.87
CA PRO A 55 16.90 0.03 0.51
C PRO A 55 16.50 1.35 1.16
N LEU A 56 15.37 1.32 1.83
CA LEU A 56 14.87 2.45 2.59
C LEU A 56 14.46 1.98 3.97
N LYS A 57 14.54 2.86 4.94
CA LYS A 57 13.97 2.57 6.24
C LYS A 57 12.45 2.66 6.13
N PRO A 58 11.72 1.88 6.93
CA PRO A 58 10.26 1.95 6.88
C PRO A 58 9.71 3.36 7.07
N SER A 59 10.32 4.14 7.95
CA SER A 59 9.86 5.51 8.18
C SER A 59 10.08 6.39 6.96
N GLU A 60 11.17 6.18 6.25
CA GLU A 60 11.46 6.94 5.04
C GLU A 60 10.48 6.56 3.93
N ALA A 61 10.21 5.27 3.81
CA ALA A 61 9.27 4.79 2.80
C ALA A 61 7.89 5.37 3.06
N LYS A 62 7.46 5.36 4.32
CA LYS A 62 6.15 5.90 4.66
C LYS A 62 6.07 7.38 4.35
N LYS A 63 7.11 8.13 4.72
CA LYS A 63 7.13 9.56 4.47
C LYS A 63 7.02 9.86 2.98
N GLN A 64 7.78 9.15 2.18
CA GLN A 64 7.79 9.35 0.74
C GLN A 64 6.42 9.04 0.13
N ILE A 65 5.82 7.94 0.56
CA ILE A 65 4.52 7.55 0.04
C ILE A 65 3.43 8.54 0.44
N VAL A 66 3.41 8.94 1.71
CA VAL A 66 2.40 9.87 2.19
C VAL A 66 2.51 11.20 1.45
N GLN A 67 3.73 11.71 1.29
CA GLN A 67 3.93 12.96 0.59
C GLN A 67 3.50 12.86 -0.87
N PHE A 68 3.78 11.74 -1.50
CA PHE A 68 3.40 11.56 -2.89
C PHE A 68 1.89 11.50 -3.05
N CYS A 69 1.21 10.83 -2.13
CA CYS A 69 -0.24 10.67 -2.21
C CYS A 69 -0.99 11.93 -1.85
N ASN A 70 -0.33 12.84 -1.13
CA ASN A 70 -0.95 14.07 -0.70
C ASN A 70 -1.37 14.88 -1.93
N GLY A 71 -2.67 15.17 -2.01
CA GLY A 71 -3.21 15.87 -3.18
C GLY A 71 -3.63 14.96 -4.32
N LYS A 72 -3.30 13.68 -4.26
CA LYS A 72 -3.70 12.71 -5.28
C LYS A 72 -4.77 11.75 -4.79
N LEU A 73 -4.81 11.53 -3.49
CA LEU A 73 -5.81 10.67 -2.87
C LEU A 73 -6.45 11.40 -1.72
N ASP A 74 -7.71 11.10 -1.45
CA ASP A 74 -8.36 11.61 -0.25
C ASP A 74 -7.60 11.11 0.97
N ARG A 75 -7.63 11.92 2.02
CA ARG A 75 -6.84 11.62 3.22
C ARG A 75 -7.05 10.21 3.74
N TYR A 76 -8.30 9.76 3.78
CA TYR A 76 -8.59 8.44 4.35
C TYR A 76 -8.10 7.29 3.45
N LYS A 77 -7.74 7.58 2.20
CA LYS A 77 -7.23 6.57 1.29
C LYS A 77 -5.72 6.44 1.34
N ILE A 78 -5.05 7.41 1.93
CA ILE A 78 -3.59 7.38 2.02
C ILE A 78 -3.19 6.32 3.05
N PRO A 79 -2.20 5.46 2.73
CA PRO A 79 -1.80 4.41 3.67
C PRO A 79 -1.41 4.96 5.02
N ALA A 80 -2.02 4.42 6.07
CA ALA A 80 -1.70 4.78 7.43
C ALA A 80 -0.49 4.00 7.94
N LYS A 81 -0.20 2.87 7.29
CA LYS A 81 0.89 2.01 7.68
C LYS A 81 1.61 1.54 6.42
N VAL A 82 2.94 1.61 6.43
CA VAL A 82 3.75 1.18 5.30
C VAL A 82 4.74 0.14 5.80
N ILE A 83 4.76 -1.01 5.13
CA ILE A 83 5.63 -2.13 5.47
C ILE A 83 6.51 -2.41 4.26
N LEU A 84 7.78 -2.64 4.51
CA LEU A 84 8.68 -2.99 3.43
C LEU A 84 8.55 -4.47 3.11
N MET A 85 8.40 -4.76 1.82
CA MET A 85 8.30 -6.12 1.32
C MET A 85 9.69 -6.73 1.28
N THR A 86 9.80 -7.98 1.69
CA THR A 86 11.08 -8.68 1.57
C THR A 86 11.24 -9.18 0.14
N GLU A 87 12.48 -9.45 -0.24
CA GLU A 87 12.73 -10.01 -1.57
C GLU A 87 12.07 -11.38 -1.70
N SER A 88 12.04 -12.11 -0.62
CA SER A 88 11.39 -13.42 -0.62
C SER A 88 9.91 -13.30 -0.93
N GLU A 89 9.25 -12.33 -0.32
CA GLU A 89 7.82 -12.09 -0.57
C GLU A 89 7.58 -11.68 -2.01
N TYR A 90 8.46 -10.84 -2.54
CA TYR A 90 8.33 -10.40 -3.91
C TYR A 90 8.49 -11.57 -4.89
N SER A 91 9.46 -12.43 -4.64
CA SER A 91 9.68 -13.61 -5.47
C SER A 91 8.49 -14.52 -5.47
N GLU A 92 7.87 -14.72 -4.33
CA GLU A 92 6.68 -15.56 -4.23
C GLU A 92 5.55 -15.01 -5.06
N ARG A 93 5.32 -13.70 -4.98
CA ARG A 93 4.26 -13.08 -5.78
C ARG A 93 4.54 -13.24 -7.26
N PHE A 94 5.78 -13.02 -7.65
CA PHE A 94 6.17 -13.09 -9.04
C PHE A 94 5.95 -14.50 -9.59
N LYS A 95 6.31 -15.50 -8.81
CA LYS A 95 6.11 -16.89 -9.23
C LYS A 95 4.63 -17.19 -9.41
N LYS A 96 3.81 -16.74 -8.49
CA LYS A 96 2.37 -16.97 -8.59
C LYS A 96 1.79 -16.31 -9.81
N LYS A 97 2.26 -15.13 -10.14
CA LYS A 97 1.74 -14.42 -11.30
C LYS A 97 2.11 -15.11 -12.60
N ARG A 98 3.18 -15.84 -12.60
CA ARG A 98 3.62 -16.53 -13.82
C ARG A 98 2.83 -17.78 -14.11
N LEU A 99 2.19 -18.31 -13.12
CA LEU A 99 1.37 -19.50 -13.33
C LEU A 99 0.03 -19.14 -13.93
#